data_24d3d2c6d53e8738d0e683f62ef3a832
#
_entry.id   24d3d2c6d53e8738d0e683f62ef3a832
#
_cell.length_a   1.000
_cell.length_b   1.000
_cell.length_c   1.000
_cell.angle_alpha   90.00
_cell.angle_beta   90.00
_cell.angle_gamma   90.00
#
_symmetry.space_group_name_H-M   'P 1'
#
loop_
_entity.id
_entity.type
_entity.pdbx_description
1 polymer ?
#
loop_
_entity_poly.entity_id
_entity_poly.type
_entity_poly.pdbx_seq_one_letter_code
_entity_poly.pdbx_strand_id
1 'polypeptide(L)'
;MTAMSAQREFFGTDGIRGVAGQHPLTAAFTVNLGVALAELLSRPPERARFLVGMDTRRSGEMLAKAVTAGLTSRGADVTMLGVIPTPAVAYLTKQLGATAGIMISASHNPFQDNGIKIFTADGQKLSDEVEAEIEAFICDLPELKDVTHSNVGVARTDSDDAEKYFRFLLDNAPFLDGLKVGVDCAHGAASTVAPRVFKQIGARLDVICAEPDGLNINDGCGSTHPELLQERVKNHDLDAGVTFDGDADRTQLIDRNGRLVTGDHMLAILAVTRGEKEVVATVMSNLG
;
A
#
# COMPACT_ATOMS: atom_id res chain seq x y z
N MET A 1 26.98 -27.08 1.37
CA MET A 1 26.07 -26.99 2.50
C MET A 1 24.89 -26.14 2.01
N THR A 2 23.80 -26.79 1.64
CA THR A 2 22.53 -26.13 1.26
C THR A 2 21.98 -25.45 2.50
N ALA A 3 21.94 -24.11 2.51
CA ALA A 3 21.27 -23.37 3.55
C ALA A 3 19.80 -23.82 3.52
N MET A 4 19.33 -24.47 4.59
CA MET A 4 17.90 -24.66 4.83
C MET A 4 17.31 -23.25 4.87
N SER A 5 16.44 -22.93 3.91
CA SER A 5 15.63 -21.72 4.00
C SER A 5 14.86 -21.81 5.32
N ALA A 6 15.15 -20.93 6.26
CA ALA A 6 14.36 -20.82 7.48
C ALA A 6 12.89 -20.66 7.03
N GLN A 7 12.05 -21.60 7.45
CA GLN A 7 10.64 -21.59 7.09
C GLN A 7 10.02 -20.39 7.80
N ARG A 8 9.63 -19.36 7.05
CA ARG A 8 8.95 -18.17 7.59
C ARG A 8 7.57 -18.59 8.10
N GLU A 9 7.22 -18.14 9.30
CA GLU A 9 5.95 -18.46 9.95
C GLU A 9 4.92 -17.35 9.74
N PHE A 10 5.35 -16.09 9.78
CA PHE A 10 4.46 -14.92 9.75
C PHE A 10 4.47 -14.20 8.40
N PHE A 11 5.65 -14.05 7.78
CA PHE A 11 5.77 -13.40 6.47
C PHE A 11 5.37 -14.35 5.35
N GLY A 12 4.29 -13.99 4.66
CA GLY A 12 3.89 -14.62 3.40
C GLY A 12 4.58 -14.00 2.18
N THR A 13 4.00 -14.22 1.00
CA THR A 13 4.52 -13.66 -0.26
C THR A 13 4.54 -12.13 -0.28
N ASP A 14 3.60 -11.48 0.43
CA ASP A 14 3.42 -10.03 0.40
C ASP A 14 3.15 -9.50 1.82
N GLY A 15 4.13 -9.66 2.71
CA GLY A 15 4.05 -9.23 4.10
C GLY A 15 3.32 -10.19 5.02
N ILE A 16 2.99 -9.71 6.22
CA ILE A 16 2.24 -10.44 7.24
C ILE A 16 0.76 -10.19 7.01
N ARG A 17 -0.08 -11.25 6.97
CA ARG A 17 -1.54 -11.12 6.80
C ARG A 17 -2.31 -12.01 7.77
N GLY A 18 -3.52 -11.58 8.14
CA GLY A 18 -4.42 -12.36 8.97
C GLY A 18 -5.65 -11.57 9.42
N VAL A 19 -6.45 -12.18 10.29
CA VAL A 19 -7.59 -11.50 10.91
C VAL A 19 -7.09 -10.50 11.96
N ALA A 20 -7.47 -9.25 11.80
CA ALA A 20 -7.04 -8.20 12.75
C ALA A 20 -7.54 -8.48 14.18
N GLY A 21 -6.66 -8.33 15.15
CA GLY A 21 -6.92 -8.66 16.56
C GLY A 21 -6.63 -10.11 16.93
N GLN A 22 -6.32 -10.98 15.96
CA GLN A 22 -5.82 -12.33 16.18
C GLN A 22 -4.33 -12.39 15.83
N HIS A 23 -3.61 -13.33 16.45
CA HIS A 23 -2.19 -13.55 16.15
C HIS A 23 -2.01 -13.92 14.66
N PRO A 24 -1.03 -13.33 13.97
CA PRO A 24 -0.01 -12.38 14.41
C PRO A 24 -0.44 -10.91 14.40
N LEU A 25 -1.62 -10.53 13.92
CA LEU A 25 -2.06 -9.13 13.81
C LEU A 25 -2.72 -8.60 15.11
N THR A 26 -2.09 -8.88 16.25
CA THR A 26 -2.43 -8.27 17.55
C THR A 26 -1.59 -7.01 17.79
N ALA A 27 -2.08 -6.10 18.63
CA ALA A 27 -1.30 -4.92 19.02
C ALA A 27 0.04 -5.31 19.65
N ALA A 28 0.07 -6.33 20.52
CA ALA A 28 1.29 -6.78 21.20
C ALA A 28 2.34 -7.29 20.20
N PHE A 29 1.95 -8.16 19.27
CA PHE A 29 2.85 -8.64 18.22
C PHE A 29 3.36 -7.48 17.36
N THR A 30 2.49 -6.56 17.00
CA THR A 30 2.83 -5.42 16.16
C THR A 30 3.79 -4.43 16.85
N VAL A 31 3.71 -4.27 18.19
CA VAL A 31 4.74 -3.56 18.96
C VAL A 31 6.09 -4.26 18.84
N ASN A 32 6.14 -5.58 19.02
CA ASN A 32 7.39 -6.35 18.90
C ASN A 32 7.95 -6.30 17.47
N LEU A 33 7.09 -6.30 16.45
CA LEU A 33 7.52 -6.07 15.08
C LEU A 33 8.19 -4.69 14.93
N GLY A 34 7.60 -3.64 15.49
CA GLY A 34 8.20 -2.30 15.48
C GLY A 34 9.56 -2.25 16.18
N VAL A 35 9.69 -2.95 17.31
CA VAL A 35 10.98 -3.11 18.02
C VAL A 35 12.01 -3.80 17.11
N ALA A 36 11.66 -4.95 16.51
CA ALA A 36 12.52 -5.70 15.62
C ALA A 36 13.00 -4.87 14.42
N LEU A 37 12.07 -4.14 13.79
CA LEU A 37 12.38 -3.27 12.66
C LEU A 37 13.36 -2.16 13.04
N ALA A 38 13.18 -1.52 14.19
CA ALA A 38 14.10 -0.49 14.66
C ALA A 38 15.49 -1.05 14.96
N GLU A 39 15.59 -2.21 15.62
CA GLU A 39 16.88 -2.82 15.96
C GLU A 39 17.63 -3.32 14.73
N LEU A 40 16.93 -3.97 13.79
CA LEU A 40 17.59 -4.62 12.64
C LEU A 40 17.85 -3.69 11.47
N LEU A 41 17.01 -2.66 11.27
CA LEU A 41 17.13 -1.77 10.10
C LEU A 41 17.81 -0.44 10.42
N SER A 42 17.99 -0.06 11.69
CA SER A 42 18.72 1.17 12.04
C SER A 42 20.20 1.03 11.77
N ARG A 43 20.81 2.12 11.28
CA ARG A 43 22.24 2.17 10.97
C ARG A 43 22.88 3.39 11.65
N PRO A 44 23.37 3.26 12.90
CA PRO A 44 24.07 4.35 13.55
C PRO A 44 25.23 4.90 12.69
N PRO A 45 25.58 6.19 12.77
CA PRO A 45 25.16 7.13 13.83
C PRO A 45 23.84 7.87 13.55
N GLU A 46 23.22 7.69 12.38
CA GLU A 46 22.00 8.41 12.03
C GLU A 46 20.79 7.80 12.74
N ARG A 47 19.86 8.67 13.13
CA ARG A 47 18.57 8.25 13.68
C ARG A 47 17.71 7.66 12.58
N ALA A 48 17.24 6.45 12.76
CA ALA A 48 16.35 5.79 11.80
C ALA A 48 15.01 6.54 11.70
N ARG A 49 14.50 6.64 10.48
CA ARG A 49 13.22 7.27 10.16
C ARG A 49 12.33 6.29 9.42
N PHE A 50 11.12 6.09 9.93
CA PHE A 50 10.14 5.21 9.32
C PHE A 50 8.92 5.98 8.84
N LEU A 51 8.33 5.54 7.74
CA LEU A 51 7.04 6.02 7.26
C LEU A 51 5.99 4.95 7.54
N VAL A 52 4.81 5.35 8.00
CA VAL A 52 3.69 4.43 8.26
C VAL A 52 2.46 4.95 7.55
N GLY A 53 1.98 4.21 6.55
CA GLY A 53 0.71 4.43 5.87
C GLY A 53 -0.28 3.31 6.15
N MET A 54 -1.55 3.54 5.87
CA MET A 54 -2.59 2.53 6.03
C MET A 54 -3.70 2.70 4.98
N ASP A 55 -4.48 1.64 4.77
CA ASP A 55 -5.75 1.73 4.07
C ASP A 55 -6.88 2.17 5.01
N THR A 56 -8.11 2.04 4.55
CA THR A 56 -9.29 2.55 5.28
C THR A 56 -9.86 1.59 6.31
N ARG A 57 -9.26 0.41 6.53
CA ARG A 57 -9.74 -0.59 7.49
C ARG A 57 -9.77 -0.04 8.92
N ARG A 58 -10.84 -0.35 9.64
CA ARG A 58 -11.01 0.07 11.04
C ARG A 58 -9.83 -0.33 11.94
N SER A 59 -9.25 -1.50 11.70
CA SER A 59 -8.09 -2.01 12.45
C SER A 59 -6.76 -1.33 12.10
N GLY A 60 -6.71 -0.56 11.00
CA GLY A 60 -5.49 0.07 10.50
C GLY A 60 -4.84 0.99 11.53
N GLU A 61 -5.63 1.85 12.16
CA GLU A 61 -5.12 2.81 13.15
C GLU A 61 -4.52 2.12 14.39
N MET A 62 -5.13 1.03 14.86
CA MET A 62 -4.60 0.25 16.00
C MET A 62 -3.23 -0.34 15.67
N LEU A 63 -3.09 -0.97 14.48
CA LEU A 63 -1.83 -1.57 14.04
C LEU A 63 -0.76 -0.50 13.75
N ALA A 64 -1.13 0.60 13.09
CA ALA A 64 -0.21 1.71 12.81
C ALA A 64 0.35 2.34 14.09
N LYS A 65 -0.49 2.56 15.11
CA LYS A 65 -0.05 3.06 16.42
C LYS A 65 0.81 2.06 17.17
N ALA A 66 0.49 0.77 17.08
CA ALA A 66 1.25 -0.29 17.74
C ALA A 66 2.68 -0.40 17.15
N VAL A 67 2.83 -0.48 15.84
CA VAL A 67 4.17 -0.51 15.21
C VAL A 67 4.95 0.76 15.51
N THR A 68 4.29 1.92 15.49
CA THR A 68 4.90 3.22 15.84
C THR A 68 5.43 3.23 17.27
N ALA A 69 4.67 2.68 18.23
CA ALA A 69 5.12 2.58 19.61
C ALA A 69 6.38 1.71 19.75
N GLY A 70 6.42 0.56 19.05
CA GLY A 70 7.62 -0.29 18.99
C GLY A 70 8.83 0.44 18.43
N LEU A 71 8.68 1.11 17.27
CA LEU A 71 9.74 1.87 16.62
C LEU A 71 10.29 2.99 17.52
N THR A 72 9.40 3.82 18.04
CA THR A 72 9.80 4.97 18.86
C THR A 72 10.42 4.56 20.20
N SER A 73 10.00 3.44 20.77
CA SER A 73 10.61 2.88 21.99
C SER A 73 12.09 2.52 21.79
N ARG A 74 12.52 2.30 20.55
CA ARG A 74 13.91 1.99 20.18
C ARG A 74 14.65 3.19 19.55
N GLY A 75 14.10 4.39 19.66
CA GLY A 75 14.77 5.63 19.26
C GLY A 75 14.59 5.99 17.78
N ALA A 76 13.79 5.26 17.03
CA ALA A 76 13.47 5.60 15.65
C ALA A 76 12.38 6.69 15.57
N ASP A 77 12.54 7.64 14.67
CA ASP A 77 11.49 8.62 14.38
C ASP A 77 10.49 8.06 13.37
N VAL A 78 9.22 8.40 13.52
CA VAL A 78 8.14 7.91 12.67
C VAL A 78 7.32 9.06 12.10
N THR A 79 7.08 9.04 10.79
CA THR A 79 6.10 9.90 10.13
C THR A 79 4.88 9.06 9.76
N MET A 80 3.74 9.38 10.34
CA MET A 80 2.45 8.77 10.01
C MET A 80 1.83 9.51 8.82
N LEU A 81 1.66 8.80 7.69
CA LEU A 81 1.12 9.35 6.44
C LEU A 81 -0.43 9.31 6.40
N GLY A 82 -1.06 8.62 7.36
CA GLY A 82 -2.50 8.43 7.35
C GLY A 82 -2.97 7.42 6.30
N VAL A 83 -4.20 7.63 5.81
CA VAL A 83 -4.77 6.80 4.73
C VAL A 83 -4.16 7.20 3.39
N ILE A 84 -3.41 6.27 2.79
CA ILE A 84 -2.66 6.52 1.56
C ILE A 84 -2.46 5.20 0.78
N PRO A 85 -2.40 5.21 -0.57
CA PRO A 85 -2.10 4.03 -1.36
C PRO A 85 -0.76 3.35 -1.03
N THR A 86 -0.71 2.02 -1.16
CA THR A 86 0.53 1.23 -1.00
C THR A 86 1.69 1.77 -1.85
N PRO A 87 1.53 2.07 -3.15
CA PRO A 87 2.62 2.63 -3.95
C PRO A 87 3.09 4.00 -3.45
N ALA A 88 2.25 4.76 -2.76
CA ALA A 88 2.67 6.02 -2.16
C ALA A 88 3.67 5.81 -1.01
N VAL A 89 3.44 4.79 -0.16
CA VAL A 89 4.39 4.47 0.92
C VAL A 89 5.76 4.08 0.34
N ALA A 90 5.78 3.19 -0.66
CA ALA A 90 7.02 2.78 -1.33
C ALA A 90 7.76 3.98 -1.98
N TYR A 91 7.03 4.81 -2.73
CA TYR A 91 7.58 6.00 -3.38
C TYR A 91 8.14 7.01 -2.37
N LEU A 92 7.35 7.34 -1.34
CA LEU A 92 7.75 8.34 -0.32
C LEU A 92 8.92 7.85 0.53
N THR A 93 9.00 6.54 0.82
CA THR A 93 10.14 5.96 1.54
C THR A 93 11.45 6.29 0.84
N LYS A 94 11.52 6.06 -0.46
CA LYS A 94 12.67 6.40 -1.28
C LYS A 94 12.87 7.92 -1.41
N GLN A 95 11.81 8.64 -1.73
CA GLN A 95 11.87 10.08 -2.00
C GLN A 95 12.31 10.90 -0.79
N LEU A 96 11.93 10.49 0.41
CA LEU A 96 12.27 11.17 1.66
C LEU A 96 13.55 10.62 2.31
N GLY A 97 14.18 9.61 1.73
CA GLY A 97 15.35 8.94 2.29
C GLY A 97 15.03 8.33 3.66
N ALA A 98 13.86 7.73 3.84
CA ALA A 98 13.51 7.03 5.06
C ALA A 98 14.25 5.68 5.14
N THR A 99 14.46 5.17 6.36
CA THR A 99 15.08 3.88 6.60
C THR A 99 14.22 2.74 6.05
N ALA A 100 12.90 2.82 6.27
CA ALA A 100 11.92 1.89 5.73
C ALA A 100 10.51 2.51 5.72
N GLY A 101 9.64 1.95 4.88
CA GLY A 101 8.22 2.26 4.82
C GLY A 101 7.38 1.08 5.29
N ILE A 102 6.31 1.36 5.99
CA ILE A 102 5.39 0.34 6.51
C ILE A 102 3.99 0.67 6.01
N MET A 103 3.35 -0.27 5.32
CA MET A 103 1.98 -0.17 4.89
C MET A 103 1.10 -1.14 5.65
N ILE A 104 0.05 -0.63 6.27
CA ILE A 104 -0.96 -1.41 6.99
C ILE A 104 -2.14 -1.65 6.06
N SER A 105 -2.19 -2.82 5.44
CA SER A 105 -3.25 -3.21 4.51
C SER A 105 -3.25 -4.71 4.23
N ALA A 106 -4.43 -5.26 3.93
CA ALA A 106 -4.60 -6.59 3.34
C ALA A 106 -5.10 -6.52 1.88
N SER A 107 -4.85 -5.39 1.18
CA SER A 107 -5.18 -5.21 -0.23
C SER A 107 -6.67 -5.49 -0.52
N HIS A 108 -6.98 -6.51 -1.31
CA HIS A 108 -8.34 -6.85 -1.74
C HIS A 108 -9.14 -7.72 -0.76
N ASN A 109 -8.56 -8.13 0.36
CA ASN A 109 -9.27 -8.92 1.36
C ASN A 109 -10.44 -8.12 1.99
N PRO A 110 -11.44 -8.79 2.58
CA PRO A 110 -12.51 -8.11 3.31
C PRO A 110 -11.98 -7.38 4.54
N PHE A 111 -12.80 -6.51 5.14
CA PHE A 111 -12.38 -5.57 6.19
C PHE A 111 -11.85 -6.23 7.48
N GLN A 112 -12.28 -7.47 7.76
CA GLN A 112 -11.86 -8.22 8.95
C GLN A 112 -10.37 -8.55 8.94
N ASP A 113 -9.83 -8.75 7.74
CA ASP A 113 -8.41 -8.98 7.54
C ASP A 113 -7.64 -7.68 7.57
N ASN A 114 -6.36 -7.78 7.91
CA ASN A 114 -5.39 -6.72 7.72
C ASN A 114 -4.02 -7.33 7.38
N GLY A 115 -3.02 -6.48 7.17
CA GLY A 115 -1.67 -6.92 6.88
C GLY A 115 -0.65 -5.82 7.16
N ILE A 116 0.61 -6.22 7.13
CA ILE A 116 1.75 -5.31 7.29
C ILE A 116 2.75 -5.63 6.20
N LYS A 117 2.95 -4.69 5.27
CA LYS A 117 3.97 -4.74 4.22
C LYS A 117 5.11 -3.79 4.61
N ILE A 118 6.34 -4.20 4.36
CA ILE A 118 7.52 -3.41 4.71
C ILE A 118 8.35 -3.17 3.45
N PHE A 119 8.71 -1.91 3.23
CA PHE A 119 9.52 -1.46 2.11
C PHE A 119 10.90 -1.00 2.59
N THR A 120 11.94 -1.38 1.87
CA THR A 120 13.31 -0.91 2.08
C THR A 120 13.43 0.58 1.78
N ALA A 121 14.57 1.18 2.10
CA ALA A 121 14.89 2.57 1.75
C ALA A 121 14.76 2.88 0.25
N ASP A 122 14.91 1.89 -0.62
CA ASP A 122 14.72 2.01 -2.07
C ASP A 122 13.26 1.84 -2.52
N GLY A 123 12.33 1.62 -1.59
CA GLY A 123 10.91 1.40 -1.88
C GLY A 123 10.60 -0.01 -2.44
N GLN A 124 11.49 -0.96 -2.24
CA GLN A 124 11.31 -2.35 -2.64
C GLN A 124 10.83 -3.20 -1.45
N LYS A 125 10.17 -4.34 -1.72
CA LYS A 125 9.85 -5.33 -0.68
C LYS A 125 11.14 -5.79 0.01
N LEU A 126 11.06 -6.11 1.32
CA LEU A 126 12.18 -6.77 2.02
C LEU A 126 12.54 -8.10 1.34
N SER A 127 13.82 -8.48 1.42
CA SER A 127 14.24 -9.82 1.00
C SER A 127 13.78 -10.89 2.00
N ASP A 128 13.65 -12.10 1.51
CA ASP A 128 13.23 -13.25 2.33
C ASP A 128 14.16 -13.49 3.52
N GLU A 129 15.44 -13.18 3.37
CA GLU A 129 16.46 -13.30 4.42
C GLU A 129 16.20 -12.28 5.54
N VAL A 130 15.92 -11.04 5.19
CA VAL A 130 15.63 -9.98 6.17
C VAL A 130 14.29 -10.24 6.88
N GLU A 131 13.28 -10.73 6.15
CA GLU A 131 12.01 -11.14 6.75
C GLU A 131 12.22 -12.28 7.77
N ALA A 132 13.06 -13.26 7.46
CA ALA A 132 13.40 -14.36 8.38
C ALA A 132 14.17 -13.87 9.62
N GLU A 133 15.10 -12.92 9.47
CA GLU A 133 15.80 -12.29 10.61
C GLU A 133 14.83 -11.55 11.54
N ILE A 134 13.85 -10.84 10.97
CA ILE A 134 12.81 -10.14 11.75
C ILE A 134 11.95 -11.16 12.52
N GLU A 135 11.53 -12.26 11.89
CA GLU A 135 10.77 -13.31 12.56
C GLU A 135 11.56 -13.94 13.71
N ALA A 136 12.82 -14.31 13.46
CA ALA A 136 13.67 -14.88 14.49
C ALA A 136 13.83 -13.94 15.69
N PHE A 137 13.99 -12.63 15.43
CA PHE A 137 14.08 -11.63 16.49
C PHE A 137 12.78 -11.52 17.32
N ILE A 138 11.62 -11.60 16.69
CA ILE A 138 10.32 -11.53 17.36
C ILE A 138 10.08 -12.78 18.21
N CYS A 139 10.46 -13.97 17.69
CA CYS A 139 10.26 -15.24 18.40
C CYS A 139 11.17 -15.40 19.61
N ASP A 140 12.38 -14.88 19.56
CA ASP A 140 13.37 -14.94 20.64
C ASP A 140 13.79 -13.51 21.04
N LEU A 141 12.80 -12.73 21.48
CA LEU A 141 13.00 -11.31 21.79
C LEU A 141 14.11 -11.13 22.83
N PRO A 142 15.27 -10.57 22.43
CA PRO A 142 16.41 -10.47 23.34
C PRO A 142 16.17 -9.44 24.45
N GLU A 143 16.97 -9.53 25.51
CA GLU A 143 17.03 -8.46 26.50
C GLU A 143 17.69 -7.23 25.86
N LEU A 144 16.93 -6.15 25.76
CA LEU A 144 17.37 -4.91 25.10
C LEU A 144 17.74 -3.84 26.14
N LYS A 145 18.76 -3.05 25.84
CA LYS A 145 19.09 -1.88 26.67
C LYS A 145 17.96 -0.86 26.59
N ASP A 146 17.68 -0.23 27.73
CA ASP A 146 16.70 0.85 27.79
C ASP A 146 17.14 2.05 26.94
N VAL A 147 16.16 2.59 26.21
CA VAL A 147 16.28 3.86 25.49
C VAL A 147 15.54 4.91 26.32
N THR A 148 16.24 5.95 26.74
CA THR A 148 15.70 6.92 27.69
C THR A 148 15.88 8.36 27.22
N HIS A 149 15.06 9.26 27.80
CA HIS A 149 15.16 10.71 27.60
C HIS A 149 15.10 11.14 26.13
N SER A 150 16.07 11.93 25.66
CA SER A 150 16.15 12.45 24.31
C SER A 150 16.43 11.38 23.22
N ASN A 151 16.77 10.16 23.63
CA ASN A 151 17.01 9.06 22.71
C ASN A 151 15.72 8.33 22.26
N VAL A 152 14.61 8.49 23.00
CA VAL A 152 13.30 8.00 22.55
C VAL A 152 12.92 8.68 21.23
N GLY A 153 12.38 7.90 20.29
CA GLY A 153 11.96 8.40 19.01
C GLY A 153 10.69 9.27 19.08
N VAL A 154 10.47 10.06 18.06
CA VAL A 154 9.30 10.94 17.94
C VAL A 154 8.39 10.46 16.83
N ALA A 155 7.09 10.37 17.11
CA ALA A 155 6.07 10.15 16.10
C ALA A 155 5.38 11.48 15.75
N ARG A 156 5.25 11.74 14.44
CA ARG A 156 4.51 12.90 13.92
C ARG A 156 3.54 12.46 12.81
N THR A 157 2.48 13.20 12.64
CA THR A 157 1.63 13.11 11.44
C THR A 157 2.01 14.25 10.51
N ASP A 158 2.24 13.94 9.23
CA ASP A 158 2.67 14.93 8.26
C ASP A 158 1.88 14.76 6.96
N SER A 159 0.96 15.70 6.72
CA SER A 159 0.17 15.75 5.49
C SER A 159 0.97 16.27 4.28
N ASP A 160 2.00 17.07 4.51
CA ASP A 160 2.81 17.65 3.44
C ASP A 160 3.68 16.58 2.77
N ASP A 161 4.13 15.59 3.54
CA ASP A 161 4.83 14.45 2.98
C ASP A 161 3.90 13.60 2.09
N ALA A 162 2.65 13.37 2.51
CA ALA A 162 1.65 12.68 1.68
C ALA A 162 1.34 13.45 0.38
N GLU A 163 1.30 14.79 0.44
CA GLU A 163 1.04 15.64 -0.71
C GLU A 163 2.13 15.56 -1.80
N LYS A 164 3.35 15.15 -1.45
CA LYS A 164 4.43 14.91 -2.43
C LYS A 164 4.10 13.78 -3.40
N TYR A 165 3.40 12.73 -2.93
CA TYR A 165 2.93 11.66 -3.81
C TYR A 165 1.85 12.16 -4.77
N PHE A 166 0.92 12.97 -4.28
CA PHE A 166 -0.10 13.57 -5.13
C PHE A 166 0.52 14.41 -6.26
N ARG A 167 1.50 15.26 -5.94
CA ARG A 167 2.24 16.05 -6.95
C ARG A 167 2.96 15.15 -7.95
N PHE A 168 3.63 14.11 -7.48
CA PHE A 168 4.28 13.13 -8.37
C PHE A 168 3.30 12.52 -9.37
N LEU A 169 2.08 12.17 -8.94
CA LEU A 169 1.06 11.66 -9.84
C LEU A 169 0.66 12.70 -10.90
N LEU A 170 0.45 13.94 -10.51
CA LEU A 170 0.09 15.02 -11.43
C LEU A 170 1.19 15.31 -12.45
N ASP A 171 2.44 15.35 -12.00
CA ASP A 171 3.60 15.64 -12.87
C ASP A 171 3.81 14.56 -13.94
N ASN A 172 3.30 13.34 -13.71
CA ASN A 172 3.46 12.20 -14.61
C ASN A 172 2.16 11.78 -15.32
N ALA A 173 1.02 12.38 -14.99
CA ALA A 173 -0.26 12.04 -15.58
C ALA A 173 -0.50 12.82 -16.92
N PRO A 174 -1.04 12.16 -17.96
CA PRO A 174 -1.50 12.85 -19.16
C PRO A 174 -2.75 13.67 -18.84
N PHE A 175 -2.99 14.73 -19.62
CA PHE A 175 -4.19 15.52 -19.50
C PHE A 175 -5.39 14.78 -20.14
N LEU A 176 -6.51 14.67 -19.44
CA LEU A 176 -7.72 13.95 -19.86
C LEU A 176 -8.89 14.90 -20.13
N ASP A 177 -8.63 16.02 -20.78
CA ASP A 177 -9.62 17.10 -20.93
C ASP A 177 -10.94 16.62 -21.54
N GLY A 178 -11.99 16.78 -20.75
CA GLY A 178 -13.36 16.51 -21.14
C GLY A 178 -13.78 15.04 -21.11
N LEU A 179 -12.86 14.08 -20.92
CA LEU A 179 -13.23 12.67 -20.80
C LEU A 179 -14.10 12.41 -19.58
N LYS A 180 -15.20 11.70 -19.77
CA LYS A 180 -16.07 11.22 -18.68
C LYS A 180 -15.52 9.91 -18.15
N VAL A 181 -15.00 9.91 -16.94
CA VAL A 181 -14.33 8.75 -16.31
C VAL A 181 -15.08 8.30 -15.07
N GLY A 182 -15.49 7.04 -15.04
CA GLY A 182 -15.97 6.37 -13.85
C GLY A 182 -14.78 5.95 -12.98
N VAL A 183 -14.81 6.21 -11.69
CA VAL A 183 -13.75 5.83 -10.76
C VAL A 183 -14.34 5.08 -9.58
N ASP A 184 -13.98 3.80 -9.43
CA ASP A 184 -14.33 2.99 -8.27
C ASP A 184 -13.12 2.89 -7.33
N CYS A 185 -13.27 3.49 -6.14
CA CYS A 185 -12.22 3.57 -5.13
C CYS A 185 -12.23 2.38 -4.14
N ALA A 186 -13.09 1.38 -4.32
CA ALA A 186 -13.24 0.22 -3.42
C ALA A 186 -13.46 0.59 -1.93
N HIS A 187 -13.95 1.79 -1.62
CA HIS A 187 -13.94 2.37 -0.27
C HIS A 187 -12.55 2.30 0.41
N GLY A 188 -11.48 2.20 -0.39
CA GLY A 188 -10.09 2.01 0.02
C GLY A 188 -9.25 3.29 -0.04
N ALA A 189 -7.95 3.11 -0.02
CA ALA A 189 -6.96 4.20 0.00
C ALA A 189 -7.01 5.09 -1.26
N ALA A 190 -7.52 4.58 -2.39
CA ALA A 190 -7.73 5.36 -3.60
C ALA A 190 -8.70 6.52 -3.39
N SER A 191 -9.64 6.43 -2.44
CA SER A 191 -10.63 7.47 -2.16
C SER A 191 -10.01 8.83 -1.78
N THR A 192 -8.82 8.83 -1.20
CA THR A 192 -8.11 10.06 -0.81
C THR A 192 -7.36 10.73 -1.96
N VAL A 193 -6.99 9.98 -2.99
CA VAL A 193 -6.07 10.45 -4.04
C VAL A 193 -6.72 10.46 -5.42
N ALA A 194 -7.38 9.36 -5.84
CA ALA A 194 -7.83 9.19 -7.21
C ALA A 194 -8.81 10.28 -7.68
N PRO A 195 -9.88 10.65 -6.93
CA PRO A 195 -10.79 11.70 -7.38
C PRO A 195 -10.09 13.06 -7.55
N ARG A 196 -9.10 13.36 -6.70
CA ARG A 196 -8.32 14.61 -6.78
C ARG A 196 -7.43 14.63 -8.03
N VAL A 197 -6.70 13.53 -8.29
CA VAL A 197 -5.80 13.41 -9.45
C VAL A 197 -6.62 13.52 -10.74
N PHE A 198 -7.62 12.67 -10.93
CA PHE A 198 -8.43 12.65 -12.15
C PHE A 198 -9.11 13.98 -12.43
N LYS A 199 -9.62 14.66 -11.40
CA LYS A 199 -10.18 16.01 -11.51
C LYS A 199 -9.13 17.03 -11.96
N GLN A 200 -7.93 16.98 -11.37
CA GLN A 200 -6.86 17.94 -11.66
C GLN A 200 -6.32 17.80 -13.09
N ILE A 201 -6.31 16.58 -13.64
CA ILE A 201 -5.91 16.31 -15.03
C ILE A 201 -7.03 16.50 -16.04
N GLY A 202 -8.18 17.09 -15.66
CA GLY A 202 -9.23 17.57 -16.55
C GLY A 202 -10.35 16.58 -16.83
N ALA A 203 -10.43 15.43 -16.16
CA ALA A 203 -11.52 14.47 -16.33
C ALA A 203 -12.84 14.96 -15.72
N ARG A 204 -13.97 14.58 -16.32
CA ARG A 204 -15.31 14.69 -15.74
C ARG A 204 -15.61 13.38 -15.03
N LEU A 205 -15.75 13.44 -13.70
CA LEU A 205 -15.78 12.24 -12.86
C LEU A 205 -17.19 11.79 -12.52
N ASP A 206 -17.38 10.48 -12.56
CA ASP A 206 -18.42 9.75 -11.87
C ASP A 206 -17.74 8.81 -10.85
N VAL A 207 -17.72 9.21 -9.57
CA VAL A 207 -17.00 8.50 -8.51
C VAL A 207 -17.95 7.63 -7.72
N ILE A 208 -17.59 6.38 -7.53
CA ILE A 208 -18.32 5.42 -6.69
C ILE A 208 -17.40 4.82 -5.63
N CYS A 209 -17.99 4.27 -4.58
CA CYS A 209 -17.28 3.56 -3.51
C CYS A 209 -16.09 4.35 -2.94
N ALA A 210 -16.30 5.66 -2.68
CA ALA A 210 -15.28 6.59 -2.17
C ALA A 210 -15.60 7.13 -0.75
N GLU A 211 -16.55 6.52 -0.05
CA GLU A 211 -16.96 6.90 1.30
C GLU A 211 -16.63 5.76 2.29
N PRO A 212 -15.37 5.64 2.73
CA PRO A 212 -14.98 4.58 3.64
C PRO A 212 -15.55 4.80 5.04
N ASP A 213 -16.10 3.74 5.65
CA ASP A 213 -16.56 3.71 7.05
C ASP A 213 -15.70 2.81 7.96
N GLY A 214 -14.67 2.19 7.39
CA GLY A 214 -13.77 1.26 8.06
C GLY A 214 -14.19 -0.20 7.97
N LEU A 215 -15.40 -0.50 7.49
CA LEU A 215 -15.97 -1.84 7.41
C LEU A 215 -16.38 -2.22 5.99
N ASN A 216 -16.43 -1.26 5.08
CA ASN A 216 -16.95 -1.42 3.71
C ASN A 216 -15.88 -1.51 2.61
N ILE A 217 -14.59 -1.58 2.98
CA ILE A 217 -13.50 -1.73 2.00
C ILE A 217 -13.66 -3.02 1.17
N ASN A 218 -13.60 -2.91 -0.16
CA ASN A 218 -13.78 -4.01 -1.13
C ASN A 218 -15.16 -4.70 -1.06
N ASP A 219 -16.15 -4.16 -0.37
CA ASP A 219 -17.45 -4.81 -0.21
C ASP A 219 -18.31 -4.62 -1.47
N GLY A 220 -18.31 -5.65 -2.33
CA GLY A 220 -19.04 -5.66 -3.60
C GLY A 220 -18.58 -4.59 -4.60
N CYS A 221 -17.36 -4.09 -4.50
CA CYS A 221 -16.81 -3.04 -5.35
C CYS A 221 -15.30 -3.22 -5.57
N GLY A 222 -14.71 -2.32 -6.37
CA GLY A 222 -13.29 -2.31 -6.64
C GLY A 222 -12.86 -3.33 -7.69
N SER A 223 -11.55 -3.56 -7.80
CA SER A 223 -10.94 -4.35 -8.88
C SER A 223 -11.31 -5.84 -8.86
N THR A 224 -11.80 -6.36 -7.74
CA THR A 224 -12.30 -7.75 -7.63
C THR A 224 -13.79 -7.89 -7.93
N HIS A 225 -14.52 -6.79 -7.98
CA HIS A 225 -15.96 -6.71 -8.30
C HIS A 225 -16.23 -5.55 -9.27
N PRO A 226 -15.71 -5.64 -10.51
CA PRO A 226 -15.80 -4.55 -11.49
C PRO A 226 -17.21 -4.35 -12.07
N GLU A 227 -18.14 -5.28 -11.81
CA GLU A 227 -19.47 -5.33 -12.40
C GLU A 227 -20.25 -4.04 -12.14
N LEU A 228 -20.13 -3.50 -10.92
CA LEU A 228 -20.81 -2.27 -10.54
C LEU A 228 -20.36 -1.09 -11.44
N LEU A 229 -19.06 -0.96 -11.66
CA LEU A 229 -18.53 0.11 -12.52
C LEU A 229 -18.79 -0.17 -14.00
N GLN A 230 -18.81 -1.44 -14.44
CA GLN A 230 -19.17 -1.81 -15.82
C GLN A 230 -20.57 -1.38 -16.18
N GLU A 231 -21.55 -1.61 -15.31
CA GLU A 231 -22.92 -1.14 -15.47
C GLU A 231 -23.01 0.39 -15.46
N ARG A 232 -22.26 1.01 -14.56
CA ARG A 232 -22.23 2.48 -14.44
C ARG A 232 -21.68 3.15 -15.70
N VAL A 233 -20.60 2.63 -16.28
CA VAL A 233 -20.01 3.14 -17.52
C VAL A 233 -21.04 3.13 -18.65
N LYS A 234 -21.80 2.03 -18.80
CA LYS A 234 -22.84 1.91 -19.83
C LYS A 234 -24.01 2.86 -19.59
N ASN A 235 -24.51 2.89 -18.35
CA ASN A 235 -25.76 3.61 -18.02
C ASN A 235 -25.59 5.13 -17.99
N HIS A 236 -24.38 5.61 -17.73
CA HIS A 236 -24.07 7.04 -17.63
C HIS A 236 -23.28 7.59 -18.86
N ASP A 237 -23.15 6.77 -19.92
CA ASP A 237 -22.42 7.15 -21.14
C ASP A 237 -21.02 7.70 -20.80
N LEU A 238 -20.26 6.94 -20.00
CA LEU A 238 -18.89 7.27 -19.65
C LEU A 238 -17.94 6.79 -20.74
N ASP A 239 -16.83 7.50 -20.93
CA ASP A 239 -15.82 7.15 -21.93
C ASP A 239 -14.92 5.99 -21.47
N ALA A 240 -14.70 5.87 -20.17
CA ALA A 240 -13.94 4.81 -19.54
C ALA A 240 -14.29 4.64 -18.06
N GLY A 241 -13.90 3.51 -17.48
CA GLY A 241 -13.92 3.25 -16.04
C GLY A 241 -12.55 2.82 -15.53
N VAL A 242 -12.23 3.20 -14.30
CA VAL A 242 -11.02 2.77 -13.58
C VAL A 242 -11.44 2.27 -12.21
N THR A 243 -11.07 1.06 -11.87
CA THR A 243 -11.34 0.47 -10.55
C THR A 243 -10.04 0.10 -9.85
N PHE A 244 -9.98 0.32 -8.53
CA PHE A 244 -8.85 0.03 -7.68
C PHE A 244 -9.21 -1.09 -6.69
N ASP A 245 -8.20 -1.72 -6.08
CA ASP A 245 -8.42 -2.50 -4.87
C ASP A 245 -8.17 -1.65 -3.61
N GLY A 246 -8.35 -2.24 -2.44
CA GLY A 246 -8.40 -1.50 -1.16
C GLY A 246 -7.17 -0.66 -0.85
N ASP A 247 -5.98 -1.06 -1.27
CA ASP A 247 -4.74 -0.31 -1.08
C ASP A 247 -4.17 0.30 -2.38
N ALA A 248 -4.94 0.21 -3.46
CA ALA A 248 -4.68 0.83 -4.75
C ALA A 248 -3.31 0.48 -5.37
N ASP A 249 -2.81 -0.74 -5.12
CA ASP A 249 -1.65 -1.29 -5.82
C ASP A 249 -2.06 -2.05 -7.09
N ARG A 250 -3.36 -2.34 -7.27
CA ARG A 250 -3.95 -2.96 -8.45
C ARG A 250 -5.07 -2.12 -9.02
N THR A 251 -5.18 -2.17 -10.35
CA THR A 251 -6.24 -1.50 -11.09
C THR A 251 -6.72 -2.36 -12.25
N GLN A 252 -7.99 -2.16 -12.63
CA GLN A 252 -8.53 -2.64 -13.88
C GLN A 252 -9.23 -1.49 -14.60
N LEU A 253 -9.26 -1.55 -15.93
CA LEU A 253 -9.94 -0.57 -16.75
C LEU A 253 -11.23 -1.15 -17.34
N ILE A 254 -12.15 -0.27 -17.69
CA ILE A 254 -13.41 -0.60 -18.33
C ILE A 254 -13.55 0.30 -19.56
N ASP A 255 -13.78 -0.30 -20.71
CA ASP A 255 -14.00 0.46 -21.95
C ASP A 255 -15.39 1.10 -21.96
N ARG A 256 -15.63 2.03 -22.88
CA ARG A 256 -16.94 2.70 -23.03
C ARG A 256 -18.13 1.76 -23.26
N ASN A 257 -17.88 0.51 -23.70
CA ASN A 257 -18.91 -0.51 -23.89
C ASN A 257 -19.15 -1.34 -22.62
N GLY A 258 -18.48 -1.00 -21.52
CA GLY A 258 -18.52 -1.72 -20.25
C GLY A 258 -17.75 -3.03 -20.26
N ARG A 259 -16.79 -3.22 -21.17
CA ARG A 259 -15.96 -4.42 -21.21
C ARG A 259 -14.73 -4.22 -20.32
N LEU A 260 -14.39 -5.29 -19.60
CA LEU A 260 -13.20 -5.30 -18.75
C LEU A 260 -11.93 -5.32 -19.61
N VAL A 261 -11.02 -4.39 -19.33
CA VAL A 261 -9.67 -4.31 -19.89
C VAL A 261 -8.71 -4.78 -18.81
N THR A 262 -8.28 -6.03 -18.93
CA THR A 262 -7.42 -6.68 -17.93
C THR A 262 -5.98 -6.18 -18.00
N GLY A 263 -5.14 -6.60 -17.03
CA GLY A 263 -3.70 -6.28 -17.03
C GLY A 263 -3.00 -6.67 -18.33
N ASP A 264 -3.33 -7.81 -18.92
CA ASP A 264 -2.75 -8.26 -20.20
C ASP A 264 -3.13 -7.31 -21.36
N HIS A 265 -4.38 -6.87 -21.41
CA HIS A 265 -4.81 -5.86 -22.38
C HIS A 265 -4.08 -4.53 -22.16
N MET A 266 -3.92 -4.10 -20.89
CA MET A 266 -3.18 -2.87 -20.59
C MET A 266 -1.72 -2.96 -21.01
N LEU A 267 -1.05 -4.09 -20.76
CA LEU A 267 0.32 -4.32 -21.24
C LEU A 267 0.42 -4.22 -22.76
N ALA A 268 -0.51 -4.86 -23.48
CA ALA A 268 -0.56 -4.81 -24.94
C ALA A 268 -0.80 -3.38 -25.46
N ILE A 269 -1.74 -2.64 -24.87
CA ILE A 269 -2.02 -1.24 -25.24
C ILE A 269 -0.78 -0.37 -25.01
N LEU A 270 -0.13 -0.50 -23.84
CA LEU A 270 1.06 0.28 -23.50
C LEU A 270 2.24 -0.05 -24.44
N ALA A 271 2.46 -1.32 -24.74
CA ALA A 271 3.51 -1.74 -25.66
C ALA A 271 3.30 -1.14 -27.06
N VAL A 272 2.09 -1.26 -27.60
CA VAL A 272 1.75 -0.71 -28.93
C VAL A 272 1.88 0.81 -28.95
N THR A 273 1.33 1.50 -27.94
CA THR A 273 1.34 2.97 -27.91
C THR A 273 2.73 3.56 -27.71
N ARG A 274 3.63 2.84 -27.03
CA ARG A 274 5.03 3.24 -26.81
C ARG A 274 5.97 2.76 -27.93
N GLY A 275 5.49 1.91 -28.83
CA GLY A 275 6.31 1.31 -29.89
C GLY A 275 7.34 0.30 -29.37
N GLU A 276 7.05 -0.32 -28.22
CA GLU A 276 7.93 -1.35 -27.62
C GLU A 276 7.91 -2.62 -28.48
N LYS A 277 9.07 -3.20 -28.68
CA LYS A 277 9.24 -4.43 -29.46
C LYS A 277 9.26 -5.69 -28.59
N GLU A 278 9.55 -5.52 -27.31
CA GLU A 278 9.68 -6.60 -26.32
C GLU A 278 8.93 -6.21 -25.07
N VAL A 279 8.19 -7.14 -24.50
CA VAL A 279 7.43 -6.97 -23.25
C VAL A 279 7.79 -8.09 -22.30
N VAL A 280 8.14 -7.75 -21.06
CA VAL A 280 8.33 -8.72 -19.99
C VAL A 280 7.01 -8.86 -19.23
N ALA A 281 6.50 -10.06 -19.18
CA ALA A 281 5.26 -10.39 -18.48
C ALA A 281 5.47 -11.52 -17.48
N THR A 282 4.51 -11.74 -16.58
CA THR A 282 4.57 -12.84 -15.60
C THR A 282 4.14 -14.16 -16.23
N VAL A 283 4.46 -15.28 -15.56
CA VAL A 283 3.98 -16.61 -15.96
C VAL A 283 2.45 -16.76 -15.91
N MET A 284 1.77 -15.82 -15.26
CA MET A 284 0.31 -15.77 -15.16
C MET A 284 -0.34 -14.99 -16.30
N SER A 285 0.46 -14.34 -17.15
CA SER A 285 -0.05 -13.58 -18.28
C SER A 285 -0.60 -14.50 -19.37
N ASN A 286 -1.60 -14.02 -20.10
CA ASN A 286 -2.25 -14.75 -21.19
C ASN A 286 -1.25 -15.02 -22.32
N LEU A 287 -1.30 -16.23 -22.88
CA LEU A 287 -0.44 -16.64 -24.02
C LEU A 287 -0.83 -15.98 -25.35
N GLY A 288 -1.99 -15.36 -25.43
CA GLY A 288 -2.46 -14.63 -26.64
C GLY A 288 -1.99 -13.22 -26.65
#